data_c20d264e94145ccaeca6413b30758667
#
_entry.id   c20d264e94145ccaeca6413b30758667
#
_cell.length_a   1.000
_cell.length_b   1.000
_cell.length_c   1.000
_cell.angle_alpha   90.00
_cell.angle_beta   90.00
_cell.angle_gamma   90.00
#
_symmetry.space_group_name_H-M   'P 1'
#
loop_
_entity.id
_entity.type
_entity.pdbx_description
1 polymer ?
#
loop_
_entity_poly.entity_id
_entity_poly.type
_entity_poly.pdbx_seq_one_letter_code
_entity_poly.pdbx_strand_id
1 'polypeptide(L)'
;DIKIIDPCMGSGHILVYAFDVLLQMYVSDGYSQRDAAQCILEHNLFGLDIDERAAQLAYFAVMMKARQYDRRIFSRGIQPHVYVIAESNDIDAFTRDYFTNNDPKLKAALDSIMNDLHNAKEYGSILTVAPVDFAALYARMDEVQNDISLYRESALNTIMPLICVAEALAQKYDVVVTNPPYMGSGNMDARLSDFVK
;
A
#
# COMPACT_ATOMS: atom_id res chain seq x y z
N ASP A 1 1.86 -5.50 17.69
CA ASP A 1 2.12 -4.14 17.16
C ASP A 1 0.81 -3.53 16.68
N ILE A 2 0.54 -2.27 17.05
CA ILE A 2 -0.65 -1.53 16.62
C ILE A 2 -0.51 -1.16 15.14
N LYS A 3 -1.51 -1.50 14.33
CA LYS A 3 -1.56 -1.10 12.92
C LYS A 3 -2.59 0.01 12.73
N ILE A 4 -2.14 1.11 12.14
CA ILE A 4 -2.97 2.29 11.85
C ILE A 4 -3.01 2.52 10.35
N ILE A 5 -4.22 2.73 9.80
CA ILE A 5 -4.38 3.10 8.40
C ILE A 5 -5.12 4.43 8.25
N ASP A 6 -4.65 5.23 7.28
CA ASP A 6 -5.41 6.32 6.67
C ASP A 6 -5.73 5.94 5.22
N PRO A 7 -6.95 5.47 4.93
CA PRO A 7 -7.33 5.00 3.60
C PRO A 7 -7.65 6.11 2.58
N CYS A 8 -7.60 7.39 2.98
CA CYS A 8 -7.71 8.56 2.10
C CYS A 8 -6.72 9.63 2.57
N MET A 9 -5.43 9.25 2.57
CA MET A 9 -4.36 9.95 3.31
C MET A 9 -4.04 11.36 2.80
N GLY A 10 -4.44 11.71 1.57
CA GLY A 10 -4.06 12.97 0.96
C GLY A 10 -2.55 13.17 0.99
N SER A 11 -2.09 14.31 1.48
CA SER A 11 -0.67 14.61 1.67
C SER A 11 -0.03 14.02 2.95
N GLY A 12 -0.73 13.13 3.66
CA GLY A 12 -0.18 12.38 4.79
C GLY A 12 -0.18 13.09 6.14
N HIS A 13 -0.95 14.16 6.32
CA HIS A 13 -0.99 14.88 7.60
C HIS A 13 -1.37 14.00 8.79
N ILE A 14 -2.36 13.13 8.62
CA ILE A 14 -2.79 12.19 9.67
C ILE A 14 -1.69 11.19 9.96
N LEU A 15 -1.02 10.65 8.93
CA LEU A 15 0.09 9.72 9.11
C LEU A 15 1.27 10.34 9.86
N VAL A 16 1.61 11.60 9.55
CA VAL A 16 2.68 12.34 10.25
C VAL A 16 2.33 12.56 11.72
N TYR A 17 1.08 12.88 12.03
CA TYR A 17 0.63 13.01 13.42
C TYR A 17 0.61 11.66 14.15
N ALA A 18 0.09 10.61 13.51
CA ALA A 18 0.09 9.25 14.05
C ALA A 18 1.52 8.76 14.34
N PHE A 19 2.49 9.13 13.49
CA PHE A 19 3.91 8.85 13.74
C PHE A 19 4.38 9.42 15.08
N ASP A 20 4.04 10.68 15.40
CA ASP A 20 4.43 11.30 16.67
C ASP A 20 3.81 10.59 17.88
N VAL A 21 2.56 10.18 17.77
CA VAL A 21 1.88 9.44 18.83
C VAL A 21 2.54 8.08 19.05
N LEU A 22 2.77 7.32 17.99
CA LEU A 22 3.46 6.02 18.05
C LEU A 22 4.88 6.15 18.61
N LEU A 23 5.61 7.18 18.18
CA LEU A 23 6.96 7.43 18.68
C LEU A 23 6.97 7.62 20.20
N GLN A 24 6.01 8.38 20.75
CA GLN A 24 5.89 8.58 22.20
C GLN A 24 5.59 7.25 22.90
N MET A 25 4.73 6.40 22.33
CA MET A 25 4.42 5.08 22.87
C MET A 25 5.67 4.19 22.91
N TYR A 26 6.40 4.07 21.79
CA TYR A 26 7.64 3.28 21.75
C TYR A 26 8.71 3.78 22.71
N VAL A 27 8.88 5.11 22.83
CA VAL A 27 9.84 5.70 23.76
C VAL A 27 9.44 5.43 25.22
N SER A 28 8.14 5.47 25.53
CA SER A 28 7.65 5.12 26.89
C SER A 28 7.89 3.66 27.24
N ASP A 29 7.91 2.78 26.22
CA ASP A 29 8.22 1.36 26.35
C ASP A 29 9.73 1.05 26.33
N GLY A 30 10.59 2.10 26.26
CA GLY A 30 12.03 1.98 26.39
C GLY A 30 12.80 1.85 25.06
N TYR A 31 12.15 2.01 23.91
CA TYR A 31 12.83 2.03 22.62
C TYR A 31 13.62 3.33 22.43
N SER A 32 14.75 3.25 21.71
CA SER A 32 15.39 4.47 21.23
C SER A 32 14.50 5.14 20.16
N GLN A 33 14.54 6.48 20.08
CA GLN A 33 13.79 7.20 19.03
C GLN A 33 14.12 6.72 17.62
N ARG A 34 15.37 6.31 17.42
CA ARG A 34 15.85 5.79 16.13
C ARG A 34 15.20 4.44 15.79
N ASP A 35 15.20 3.51 16.75
CA ASP A 35 14.66 2.17 16.52
C ASP A 35 13.12 2.24 16.43
N ALA A 36 12.50 3.09 17.25
CA ALA A 36 11.08 3.40 17.16
C ALA A 36 10.67 3.93 15.77
N ALA A 37 11.45 4.87 15.20
CA ALA A 37 11.16 5.41 13.88
C ALA A 37 11.19 4.35 12.77
N GLN A 38 12.09 3.36 12.87
CA GLN A 38 12.14 2.23 11.95
C GLN A 38 10.93 1.31 12.12
N CYS A 39 10.64 0.89 13.36
CA CYS A 39 9.48 0.04 13.64
C CYS A 39 8.17 0.67 13.16
N ILE A 40 7.99 1.98 13.34
CA ILE A 40 6.80 2.70 12.91
C ILE A 40 6.60 2.60 11.39
N LEU A 41 7.67 2.80 10.61
CA LEU A 41 7.59 2.71 9.15
C LEU A 41 7.34 1.28 8.65
N GLU A 42 7.95 0.29 9.31
CA GLU A 42 7.90 -1.11 8.89
C GLU A 42 6.63 -1.84 9.33
N HIS A 43 6.00 -1.41 10.45
CA HIS A 43 4.98 -2.25 11.07
C HIS A 43 3.67 -1.54 11.41
N ASN A 44 3.67 -0.20 11.57
CA ASN A 44 2.54 0.46 12.20
C ASN A 44 1.72 1.36 11.28
N LEU A 45 2.35 2.10 10.35
CA LEU A 45 1.67 3.13 9.55
C LEU A 45 1.39 2.65 8.14
N PHE A 46 0.13 2.78 7.75
CA PHE A 46 -0.36 2.45 6.41
C PHE A 46 -1.18 3.62 5.86
N GLY A 47 -1.00 3.91 4.58
CA GLY A 47 -1.75 4.97 3.90
C GLY A 47 -2.09 4.60 2.47
N LEU A 48 -3.30 4.94 2.06
CA LEU A 48 -3.78 4.75 0.69
C LEU A 48 -4.35 6.04 0.14
N ASP A 49 -4.16 6.31 -1.12
CA ASP A 49 -4.84 7.37 -1.86
C ASP A 49 -5.01 6.99 -3.32
N ILE A 50 -6.00 7.56 -4.00
CA ILE A 50 -6.21 7.38 -5.44
C ILE A 50 -5.33 8.34 -6.26
N ASP A 51 -4.92 9.47 -5.68
CA ASP A 51 -4.09 10.49 -6.33
C ASP A 51 -2.59 10.19 -6.10
N GLU A 52 -1.89 9.95 -7.20
CA GLU A 52 -0.46 9.66 -7.18
C GLU A 52 0.37 10.80 -6.59
N ARG A 53 0.01 12.06 -6.85
CA ARG A 53 0.73 13.23 -6.32
C ARG A 53 0.54 13.37 -4.82
N ALA A 54 -0.68 13.11 -4.33
CA ALA A 54 -0.97 13.09 -2.92
C ALA A 54 -0.14 12.00 -2.21
N ALA A 55 -0.10 10.80 -2.76
CA ALA A 55 0.69 9.70 -2.22
C ALA A 55 2.20 9.98 -2.23
N GLN A 56 2.74 10.61 -3.27
CA GLN A 56 4.14 11.04 -3.32
C GLN A 56 4.46 12.06 -2.23
N LEU A 57 3.56 13.02 -1.98
CA LEU A 57 3.71 14.00 -0.90
C LEU A 57 3.62 13.32 0.47
N ALA A 58 2.68 12.40 0.67
CA ALA A 58 2.55 11.64 1.91
C ALA A 58 3.79 10.79 2.19
N TYR A 59 4.30 10.08 1.18
CA TYR A 59 5.54 9.33 1.28
C TYR A 59 6.70 10.23 1.74
N PHE A 60 6.88 11.37 1.05
CA PHE A 60 7.93 12.32 1.40
C PHE A 60 7.75 12.84 2.83
N ALA A 61 6.54 13.23 3.22
CA ALA A 61 6.25 13.75 4.55
C ALA A 61 6.57 12.75 5.66
N VAL A 62 6.14 11.48 5.50
CA VAL A 62 6.39 10.40 6.45
C VAL A 62 7.89 10.06 6.54
N MET A 63 8.58 9.99 5.41
CA MET A 63 10.02 9.74 5.38
C MET A 63 10.83 10.88 5.99
N MET A 64 10.43 12.14 5.74
CA MET A 64 11.06 13.32 6.37
C MET A 64 10.79 13.36 7.87
N LYS A 65 9.61 12.90 8.30
CA LYS A 65 9.27 12.75 9.72
C LYS A 65 10.19 11.74 10.40
N ALA A 66 10.34 10.55 9.83
CA ALA A 66 11.23 9.51 10.35
C ALA A 66 12.71 9.98 10.39
N ARG A 67 13.12 10.77 9.39
CA ARG A 67 14.49 11.31 9.34
C ARG A 67 14.84 12.26 10.48
N GLN A 68 13.88 12.89 11.12
CA GLN A 68 14.12 13.72 12.30
C GLN A 68 14.73 12.90 13.44
N TYR A 69 14.40 11.61 13.51
CA TYR A 69 14.80 10.67 14.57
C TYR A 69 15.89 9.70 14.13
N ASP A 70 15.93 9.34 12.84
CA ASP A 70 17.01 8.52 12.25
C ASP A 70 17.61 9.20 11.00
N ARG A 71 18.77 9.83 11.18
CA ARG A 71 19.49 10.52 10.06
C ARG A 71 19.84 9.59 8.90
N ARG A 72 19.90 8.27 9.11
CA ARG A 72 20.26 7.26 8.11
C ARG A 72 19.06 6.53 7.52
N ILE A 73 17.84 6.96 7.82
CA ILE A 73 16.62 6.23 7.41
C ILE A 73 16.58 5.95 5.90
N PHE A 74 17.00 6.89 5.06
CA PHE A 74 17.03 6.73 3.61
C PHE A 74 18.04 5.67 3.11
N SER A 75 19.09 5.38 3.87
CA SER A 75 20.08 4.38 3.51
C SER A 75 19.80 2.98 4.04
N ARG A 76 18.72 2.81 4.78
CA ARG A 76 18.33 1.51 5.37
C ARG A 76 17.51 0.64 4.42
N GLY A 77 17.02 1.20 3.32
CA GLY A 77 16.13 0.47 2.40
C GLY A 77 14.69 0.27 2.92
N ILE A 78 14.36 0.89 4.07
CA ILE A 78 13.00 0.81 4.63
C ILE A 78 12.05 1.61 3.74
N GLN A 79 10.94 0.99 3.36
CA GLN A 79 9.86 1.61 2.59
C GLN A 79 8.63 1.73 3.48
N PRO A 80 8.04 2.92 3.63
CA PRO A 80 6.78 3.08 4.35
C PRO A 80 5.63 2.46 3.55
N HIS A 81 4.61 1.97 4.23
CA HIS A 81 3.40 1.42 3.61
C HIS A 81 2.46 2.55 3.15
N VAL A 82 2.93 3.35 2.21
CA VAL A 82 2.22 4.49 1.63
C VAL A 82 2.05 4.22 0.14
N TYR A 83 0.82 3.93 -0.29
CA TYR A 83 0.56 3.41 -1.61
C TYR A 83 -0.49 4.24 -2.37
N VAL A 84 -0.33 4.27 -3.69
CA VAL A 84 -1.39 4.69 -4.62
C VAL A 84 -2.28 3.48 -4.89
N ILE A 85 -3.59 3.65 -4.91
CA ILE A 85 -4.51 2.60 -5.35
C ILE A 85 -4.14 2.21 -6.78
N ALA A 86 -3.65 0.97 -6.92
CA ALA A 86 -3.26 0.38 -8.20
C ALA A 86 -4.46 -0.31 -8.86
N GLU A 87 -4.51 -0.26 -10.20
CA GLU A 87 -5.53 -0.94 -11.00
C GLU A 87 -4.91 -2.05 -11.84
N SER A 88 -5.67 -3.11 -12.06
CA SER A 88 -5.24 -4.25 -12.88
C SER A 88 -5.54 -4.10 -14.37
N ASN A 89 -6.18 -2.99 -14.79
CA ASN A 89 -6.74 -2.80 -16.13
C ASN A 89 -5.73 -2.99 -17.27
N ASP A 90 -4.49 -2.55 -17.07
CA ASP A 90 -3.45 -2.48 -18.11
C ASP A 90 -2.40 -3.58 -18.00
N ILE A 91 -2.63 -4.60 -17.16
CA ILE A 91 -1.69 -5.73 -17.02
C ILE A 91 -1.87 -6.69 -18.19
N ASP A 92 -0.88 -6.75 -19.06
CA ASP A 92 -0.90 -7.62 -20.22
C ASP A 92 -0.72 -9.11 -19.85
N ALA A 93 -1.22 -9.99 -20.73
CA ALA A 93 -1.20 -11.42 -20.51
C ALA A 93 0.24 -12.00 -20.42
N PHE A 94 1.21 -11.42 -21.14
CA PHE A 94 2.59 -11.90 -21.13
C PHE A 94 3.26 -11.61 -19.79
N THR A 95 3.07 -10.40 -19.26
CA THR A 95 3.57 -10.02 -17.92
C THR A 95 2.95 -10.90 -16.83
N ARG A 96 1.64 -11.17 -16.92
CA ARG A 96 0.95 -12.08 -16.00
C ARG A 96 1.50 -13.52 -16.08
N ASP A 97 1.62 -14.07 -17.29
CA ASP A 97 2.09 -15.45 -17.49
C ASP A 97 3.57 -15.59 -17.07
N TYR A 98 4.40 -14.58 -17.33
CA TYR A 98 5.77 -14.51 -16.85
C TYR A 98 5.82 -14.52 -15.33
N PHE A 99 5.05 -13.66 -14.66
CA PHE A 99 5.04 -13.60 -13.21
C PHE A 99 4.56 -14.91 -12.57
N THR A 100 3.49 -15.49 -13.08
CA THR A 100 2.92 -16.72 -12.51
C THR A 100 3.77 -17.96 -12.81
N ASN A 101 4.63 -17.92 -13.81
CA ASN A 101 5.59 -19.00 -14.16
C ASN A 101 4.93 -20.38 -14.24
N ASN A 102 3.72 -20.46 -14.79
CA ASN A 102 2.89 -21.68 -14.85
C ASN A 102 2.52 -22.29 -13.48
N ASP A 103 2.73 -21.60 -12.36
CA ASP A 103 2.26 -22.06 -11.06
C ASP A 103 0.75 -21.76 -10.92
N PRO A 104 -0.09 -22.80 -10.77
CA PRO A 104 -1.54 -22.59 -10.67
C PRO A 104 -1.96 -21.86 -9.39
N LYS A 105 -1.18 -21.92 -8.30
CA LYS A 105 -1.47 -21.20 -7.06
C LYS A 105 -1.18 -19.72 -7.20
N LEU A 106 -0.01 -19.36 -7.75
CA LEU A 106 0.33 -17.98 -8.05
C LEU A 106 -0.66 -17.37 -9.04
N LYS A 107 -1.06 -18.14 -10.05
CA LYS A 107 -2.07 -17.69 -11.03
C LYS A 107 -3.41 -17.40 -10.35
N ALA A 108 -3.91 -18.34 -9.54
CA ALA A 108 -5.18 -18.15 -8.84
C ALA A 108 -5.14 -16.94 -7.87
N ALA A 109 -4.04 -16.74 -7.15
CA ALA A 109 -3.85 -15.61 -6.25
C ALA A 109 -3.80 -14.28 -7.02
N LEU A 110 -3.02 -14.21 -8.10
CA LEU A 110 -2.93 -13.00 -8.92
C LEU A 110 -4.26 -12.69 -9.62
N ASP A 111 -4.94 -13.69 -10.19
CA ASP A 111 -6.23 -13.51 -10.85
C ASP A 111 -7.30 -13.00 -9.86
N SER A 112 -7.29 -13.47 -8.61
CA SER A 112 -8.16 -12.94 -7.55
C SER A 112 -7.90 -11.46 -7.31
N ILE A 113 -6.64 -11.08 -7.08
CA ILE A 113 -6.25 -9.68 -6.88
C ILE A 113 -6.62 -8.81 -8.10
N MET A 114 -6.37 -9.31 -9.30
CA MET A 114 -6.69 -8.57 -10.53
C MET A 114 -8.20 -8.35 -10.69
N ASN A 115 -9.03 -9.31 -10.30
CA ASN A 115 -10.48 -9.15 -10.33
C ASN A 115 -10.96 -8.14 -9.29
N ASP A 116 -10.43 -8.19 -8.05
CA ASP A 116 -10.81 -7.29 -6.97
C ASP A 116 -10.36 -5.84 -7.22
N LEU A 117 -9.21 -5.65 -7.89
CA LEU A 117 -8.64 -4.33 -8.18
C LEU A 117 -8.90 -3.85 -9.62
N HIS A 118 -9.84 -4.44 -10.34
CA HIS A 118 -10.28 -3.94 -11.63
C HIS A 118 -11.08 -2.65 -11.45
N ASN A 119 -10.67 -1.56 -12.12
CA ASN A 119 -11.23 -0.20 -11.94
C ASN A 119 -11.16 0.29 -10.49
N ALA A 120 -10.13 -0.08 -9.75
CA ALA A 120 -10.03 0.17 -8.31
C ALA A 120 -10.07 1.67 -7.95
N LYS A 121 -9.59 2.55 -8.82
CA LYS A 121 -9.61 4.01 -8.58
C LYS A 121 -11.01 4.61 -8.58
N GLU A 122 -12.01 3.96 -9.19
CA GLU A 122 -13.40 4.40 -9.14
C GLU A 122 -13.99 4.21 -7.73
N TYR A 123 -13.55 3.18 -7.01
CA TYR A 123 -14.05 2.82 -5.68
C TYR A 123 -13.11 3.25 -4.55
N GLY A 124 -11.83 3.42 -4.85
CA GLY A 124 -10.83 3.78 -3.85
C GLY A 124 -10.69 2.73 -2.74
N SER A 125 -10.54 3.18 -1.51
CA SER A 125 -10.28 2.34 -0.34
C SER A 125 -11.53 1.64 0.25
N ILE A 126 -12.70 1.78 -0.35
CA ILE A 126 -13.91 1.04 0.05
C ILE A 126 -13.95 -0.38 -0.53
N LEU A 127 -13.02 -0.72 -1.43
CA LEU A 127 -12.90 -2.06 -1.98
C LEU A 127 -12.57 -3.09 -0.90
N THR A 128 -13.17 -4.27 -1.07
CA THR A 128 -12.82 -5.44 -0.27
C THR A 128 -12.00 -6.39 -1.14
N VAL A 129 -10.80 -6.72 -0.68
CA VAL A 129 -9.91 -7.66 -1.34
C VAL A 129 -9.92 -8.99 -0.60
N ALA A 130 -10.08 -10.08 -1.34
CA ALA A 130 -10.03 -11.42 -0.76
C ALA A 130 -8.61 -11.74 -0.28
N PRO A 131 -8.45 -12.36 0.90
CA PRO A 131 -7.14 -12.78 1.37
C PRO A 131 -6.57 -13.89 0.47
N VAL A 132 -5.32 -13.72 0.04
CA VAL A 132 -4.56 -14.69 -0.75
C VAL A 132 -3.23 -15.00 -0.06
N ASP A 133 -2.45 -15.91 -0.59
CA ASP A 133 -1.09 -16.18 -0.10
C ASP A 133 -0.12 -15.08 -0.57
N PHE A 134 -0.10 -13.95 0.15
CA PHE A 134 0.80 -12.83 -0.13
C PHE A 134 2.28 -13.24 0.03
N ALA A 135 2.61 -14.17 0.94
CA ALA A 135 3.98 -14.61 1.13
C ALA A 135 4.52 -15.31 -0.13
N ALA A 136 3.71 -16.16 -0.79
CA ALA A 136 4.09 -16.78 -2.05
C ALA A 136 4.25 -15.74 -3.18
N LEU A 137 3.39 -14.71 -3.24
CA LEU A 137 3.50 -13.64 -4.22
C LEU A 137 4.79 -12.82 -4.04
N TYR A 138 5.15 -12.46 -2.80
CA TYR A 138 6.40 -11.75 -2.51
C TYR A 138 7.63 -12.60 -2.79
N ALA A 139 7.61 -13.90 -2.42
CA ALA A 139 8.71 -14.81 -2.75
C ALA A 139 8.94 -14.89 -4.27
N ARG A 140 7.86 -14.92 -5.06
CA ARG A 140 7.97 -14.87 -6.53
C ARG A 140 8.48 -13.53 -7.02
N MET A 141 8.08 -12.41 -6.38
CA MET A 141 8.57 -11.08 -6.74
C MET A 141 10.07 -10.93 -6.48
N ASP A 142 10.58 -11.52 -5.40
CA ASP A 142 12.03 -11.55 -5.10
C ASP A 142 12.81 -12.32 -6.18
N GLU A 143 12.27 -13.43 -6.70
CA GLU A 143 12.86 -14.11 -7.85
C GLU A 143 12.87 -13.22 -9.10
N VAL A 144 11.74 -12.55 -9.38
CA VAL A 144 11.60 -11.62 -10.51
C VAL A 144 12.60 -10.47 -10.43
N GLN A 145 12.87 -9.94 -9.23
CA GLN A 145 13.87 -8.85 -9.04
C GLN A 145 15.28 -9.25 -9.50
N ASN A 146 15.63 -10.52 -9.40
CA ASN A 146 16.94 -11.05 -9.75
C ASN A 146 17.00 -11.67 -11.16
N ASP A 147 15.89 -11.66 -11.90
CA ASP A 147 15.81 -12.21 -13.26
C ASP A 147 16.30 -11.19 -14.31
N ILE A 148 16.69 -11.69 -15.47
CA ILE A 148 17.12 -10.90 -16.64
C ILE A 148 16.07 -10.83 -17.76
N SER A 149 14.86 -11.27 -17.50
CA SER A 149 13.75 -11.27 -18.46
C SER A 149 13.36 -9.86 -18.90
N LEU A 150 12.93 -9.73 -20.17
CA LEU A 150 12.35 -8.49 -20.69
C LEU A 150 11.06 -8.06 -19.98
N TYR A 151 10.32 -9.03 -19.41
CA TYR A 151 9.07 -8.76 -18.67
C TYR A 151 9.30 -8.38 -17.20
N ARG A 152 10.55 -8.48 -16.71
CA ARG A 152 10.91 -8.15 -15.34
C ARG A 152 10.45 -6.75 -14.93
N GLU A 153 10.81 -5.76 -15.73
CA GLU A 153 10.50 -4.35 -15.44
C GLU A 153 8.98 -4.10 -15.45
N SER A 154 8.27 -4.70 -16.40
CA SER A 154 6.82 -4.63 -16.45
C SER A 154 6.19 -5.24 -15.20
N ALA A 155 6.62 -6.43 -14.77
CA ALA A 155 6.10 -7.08 -13.57
C ALA A 155 6.38 -6.25 -12.29
N LEU A 156 7.59 -5.69 -12.14
CA LEU A 156 7.94 -4.84 -11.01
C LEU A 156 7.12 -3.56 -10.97
N ASN A 157 6.81 -2.97 -12.12
CA ASN A 157 6.11 -1.69 -12.20
C ASN A 157 4.58 -1.83 -12.13
N THR A 158 4.01 -2.99 -12.47
CA THR A 158 2.56 -3.17 -12.54
C THR A 158 2.03 -4.15 -11.48
N ILE A 159 2.69 -5.31 -11.30
CA ILE A 159 2.21 -6.35 -10.39
C ILE A 159 2.61 -6.04 -8.93
N MET A 160 3.82 -5.54 -8.69
CA MET A 160 4.27 -5.24 -7.31
C MET A 160 3.37 -4.20 -6.61
N PRO A 161 3.05 -3.04 -7.21
CA PRO A 161 2.11 -2.09 -6.62
C PRO A 161 0.73 -2.71 -6.36
N LEU A 162 0.26 -3.58 -7.25
CA LEU A 162 -1.02 -4.25 -7.12
C LEU A 162 -1.03 -5.19 -5.89
N ILE A 163 0.04 -5.98 -5.68
CA ILE A 163 0.19 -6.86 -4.52
C ILE A 163 0.22 -6.03 -3.22
N CYS A 164 0.99 -4.94 -3.18
CA CYS A 164 1.09 -4.07 -2.00
C CYS A 164 -0.27 -3.47 -1.62
N VAL A 165 -1.03 -2.96 -2.59
CA VAL A 165 -2.37 -2.39 -2.36
C VAL A 165 -3.35 -3.48 -1.94
N ALA A 166 -3.32 -4.65 -2.59
CA ALA A 166 -4.17 -5.78 -2.24
C ALA A 166 -3.95 -6.24 -0.81
N GLU A 167 -2.69 -6.39 -0.38
CA GLU A 167 -2.35 -6.74 1.00
C GLU A 167 -2.83 -5.67 1.98
N ALA A 168 -2.58 -4.38 1.69
CA ALA A 168 -3.03 -3.28 2.53
C ALA A 168 -4.55 -3.25 2.70
N LEU A 169 -5.33 -3.60 1.67
CA LEU A 169 -6.79 -3.67 1.73
C LEU A 169 -7.32 -4.97 2.39
N ALA A 170 -6.57 -6.08 2.27
CA ALA A 170 -6.99 -7.38 2.82
C ALA A 170 -6.69 -7.54 4.32
N GLN A 171 -5.67 -6.84 4.85
CA GLN A 171 -5.30 -6.96 6.26
C GLN A 171 -6.27 -6.22 7.19
N LYS A 172 -6.21 -6.56 8.49
CA LYS A 172 -6.99 -5.89 9.54
C LYS A 172 -6.11 -4.87 10.25
N TYR A 173 -6.73 -3.75 10.64
CA TYR A 173 -6.10 -2.66 11.36
C TYR A 173 -6.74 -2.49 12.73
N ASP A 174 -5.94 -2.08 13.71
CA ASP A 174 -6.43 -1.75 15.05
C ASP A 174 -7.10 -0.39 15.07
N VAL A 175 -6.61 0.54 14.21
CA VAL A 175 -7.11 1.91 14.13
C VAL A 175 -7.25 2.33 12.66
N VAL A 176 -8.40 2.87 12.31
CA VAL A 176 -8.65 3.54 11.04
C VAL A 176 -8.93 5.01 11.32
N VAL A 177 -8.08 5.90 10.82
CA VAL A 177 -8.26 7.36 10.98
C VAL A 177 -8.14 8.00 9.62
N THR A 178 -9.17 8.70 9.18
CA THR A 178 -9.20 9.33 7.87
C THR A 178 -10.06 10.57 7.83
N ASN A 179 -9.75 11.45 6.89
CA ASN A 179 -10.58 12.60 6.53
C ASN A 179 -10.90 12.53 5.02
N PRO A 180 -11.89 11.71 4.63
CA PRO A 180 -12.22 11.51 3.23
C PRO A 180 -12.75 12.80 2.59
N PRO A 181 -12.58 12.98 1.27
CA PRO A 181 -13.10 14.15 0.58
C PRO A 181 -14.62 14.26 0.72
N TYR A 182 -15.12 15.44 1.05
CA TYR A 182 -16.55 15.71 1.13
C TYR A 182 -17.13 15.80 -0.28
N MET A 183 -17.63 14.66 -0.78
CA MET A 183 -18.23 14.58 -2.11
C MET A 183 -19.76 14.47 -1.98
N GLY A 184 -20.46 15.50 -2.45
CA GLY A 184 -21.92 15.44 -2.56
C GLY A 184 -22.36 14.44 -3.64
N SER A 185 -23.52 13.81 -3.48
CA SER A 185 -24.05 12.80 -4.39
C SER A 185 -24.12 13.25 -5.87
N GLY A 186 -24.19 14.55 -6.13
CA GLY A 186 -24.15 15.10 -7.50
C GLY A 186 -22.79 15.06 -8.20
N ASN A 187 -21.72 14.80 -7.47
CA ASN A 187 -20.34 14.71 -8.00
C ASN A 187 -19.81 13.26 -8.02
N MET A 188 -20.61 12.31 -7.55
CA MET A 188 -20.28 10.88 -7.60
C MET A 188 -20.59 10.35 -9.01
N ASP A 189 -19.74 9.48 -9.53
CA ASP A 189 -20.12 8.73 -10.70
C ASP A 189 -21.30 7.76 -10.41
N ALA A 190 -21.91 7.21 -11.46
CA ALA A 190 -23.09 6.35 -11.32
C ALA A 190 -22.79 5.09 -10.49
N ARG A 191 -21.60 4.50 -10.63
CA ARG A 191 -21.20 3.26 -9.94
C ARG A 191 -20.96 3.49 -8.46
N LEU A 192 -20.23 4.55 -8.11
CA LEU A 192 -19.98 4.93 -6.72
C LEU A 192 -21.30 5.32 -6.03
N SER A 193 -22.18 6.04 -6.73
CA SER A 193 -23.52 6.42 -6.22
C SER A 193 -24.42 5.21 -5.93
N ASP A 194 -24.33 4.15 -6.74
CA ASP A 194 -25.09 2.92 -6.53
C ASP A 194 -24.49 2.06 -5.41
N PHE A 195 -23.18 2.10 -5.22
CA PHE A 195 -22.49 1.39 -4.14
C PHE A 195 -22.79 1.98 -2.75
N VAL A 196 -22.97 3.30 -2.65
CA VAL A 196 -23.18 4.03 -1.38
C VAL A 196 -24.67 4.07 -0.97
N LYS A 197 -25.60 3.69 -1.83
CA LYS A 197 -27.05 3.58 -1.52
C LYS A 197 -27.36 2.28 -0.79
#